data_2154f0d63ede6d78031bea4fb968b8f6
#
_entry.id   2154f0d63ede6d78031bea4fb968b8f6
#
_cell.length_a   1.000
_cell.length_b   1.000
_cell.length_c   1.000
_cell.angle_alpha   90.00
_cell.angle_beta   90.00
_cell.angle_gamma   90.00
#
_symmetry.space_group_name_H-M   'P 1'
#
loop_
_entity.id
_entity.type
_entity.pdbx_description
1 polymer ?
#
loop_
_entity_poly.entity_id
_entity_poly.type
_entity_poly.pdbx_seq_one_letter_code
_entity_poly.pdbx_strand_id
1 'polypeptide(L)'
;MSRAYKPDETRRQILAAAYGVIHRHGFQAAGLTDILALTGVTKGAMYHHFPNKMALGYAVVDEMVKDYLEDWWLAPLEVEGDDDPLAAIARTIQDNMSDRVPDIHLLGCPLNNLAQEMSPIDGGFRQRVEELYRAWRRRLSRALTRGQHSGRVNATADTDEAATLIVAAIQGAFSQTKSAQSMAPFHDCMAGLNRYLMGLRP
;
A
#
# COMPACT_ATOMS: atom_id res chain seq x y z
N MET A 1 -12.13 5.11 -38.20
CA MET A 1 -12.76 6.00 -37.21
C MET A 1 -11.69 6.41 -36.20
N SER A 2 -11.27 7.68 -36.21
CA SER A 2 -10.28 8.22 -35.26
C SER A 2 -10.91 8.24 -33.88
N ARG A 3 -10.36 7.50 -32.90
CA ARG A 3 -10.77 7.55 -31.50
C ARG A 3 -10.44 8.95 -30.99
N ALA A 4 -11.46 9.72 -30.58
CA ALA A 4 -11.24 11.06 -30.06
C ALA A 4 -10.22 10.97 -28.88
N TYR A 5 -9.16 11.76 -28.96
CA TYR A 5 -8.13 11.85 -27.93
C TYR A 5 -8.78 12.42 -26.65
N LYS A 6 -8.79 11.62 -25.57
CA LYS A 6 -9.25 12.01 -24.24
C LYS A 6 -8.04 12.03 -23.31
N PRO A 7 -7.46 13.21 -23.03
CA PRO A 7 -6.21 13.33 -22.29
C PRO A 7 -6.22 12.61 -20.94
N ASP A 8 -7.29 12.78 -20.17
CA ASP A 8 -7.42 12.17 -18.83
C ASP A 8 -7.54 10.65 -18.87
N GLU A 9 -8.16 10.10 -19.90
CA GLU A 9 -8.26 8.64 -20.09
C GLU A 9 -6.92 8.05 -20.50
N THR A 10 -6.20 8.73 -21.41
CA THR A 10 -4.84 8.32 -21.83
C THR A 10 -3.87 8.36 -20.66
N ARG A 11 -3.91 9.41 -19.85
CA ARG A 11 -3.06 9.53 -18.65
C ARG A 11 -3.32 8.40 -17.67
N ARG A 12 -4.58 8.09 -17.38
CA ARG A 12 -4.96 6.98 -16.49
C ARG A 12 -4.52 5.61 -17.02
N GLN A 13 -4.64 5.37 -18.33
CA GLN A 13 -4.17 4.13 -18.95
C GLN A 13 -2.66 3.94 -18.81
N ILE A 14 -1.87 5.00 -19.05
CA ILE A 14 -0.42 4.96 -18.88
C ILE A 14 -0.09 4.67 -17.40
N LEU A 15 -0.75 5.35 -16.48
CA LEU A 15 -0.50 5.22 -15.05
C LEU A 15 -0.81 3.82 -14.54
N ALA A 16 -1.95 3.24 -14.92
CA ALA A 16 -2.33 1.89 -14.56
C ALA A 16 -1.37 0.82 -15.12
N ALA A 17 -0.96 0.96 -16.39
CA ALA A 17 0.04 0.09 -16.99
C ALA A 17 1.41 0.21 -16.29
N ALA A 18 1.83 1.45 -16.00
CA ALA A 18 3.08 1.71 -15.27
C ALA A 18 3.05 1.08 -13.86
N TYR A 19 1.94 1.22 -13.13
CA TYR A 19 1.77 0.58 -11.82
C TYR A 19 1.95 -0.94 -11.92
N GLY A 20 1.29 -1.60 -12.88
CA GLY A 20 1.40 -3.05 -13.05
C GLY A 20 2.83 -3.51 -13.40
N VAL A 21 3.52 -2.80 -14.30
CA VAL A 21 4.91 -3.12 -14.68
C VAL A 21 5.87 -2.88 -13.53
N ILE A 22 5.74 -1.74 -12.83
CA ILE A 22 6.58 -1.39 -11.67
C ILE A 22 6.35 -2.37 -10.51
N HIS A 23 5.11 -2.74 -10.22
CA HIS A 23 4.81 -3.70 -9.15
C HIS A 23 5.43 -5.07 -9.42
N ARG A 24 5.41 -5.51 -10.68
CA ARG A 24 5.95 -6.82 -11.10
C ARG A 24 7.47 -6.85 -11.18
N HIS A 25 8.09 -5.83 -11.71
CA HIS A 25 9.52 -5.83 -12.09
C HIS A 25 10.38 -4.89 -11.26
N GLY A 26 9.78 -4.03 -10.44
CA GLY A 26 10.45 -2.91 -9.78
C GLY A 26 10.54 -1.68 -10.68
N PHE A 27 10.77 -0.51 -10.08
CA PHE A 27 10.84 0.75 -10.82
C PHE A 27 12.05 0.83 -11.75
N GLN A 28 13.22 0.37 -11.28
CA GLN A 28 14.45 0.48 -12.07
C GLN A 28 14.37 -0.38 -13.34
N ALA A 29 13.86 -1.61 -13.22
CA ALA A 29 13.73 -2.55 -14.32
C ALA A 29 12.51 -2.27 -15.23
N ALA A 30 11.50 -1.52 -14.76
CA ALA A 30 10.33 -1.18 -15.56
C ALA A 30 10.72 -0.39 -16.81
N GLY A 31 10.60 -1.01 -17.99
CA GLY A 31 10.86 -0.39 -19.27
C GLY A 31 9.70 0.51 -19.74
N LEU A 32 9.99 1.72 -20.23
CA LEU A 32 8.94 2.57 -20.83
C LEU A 32 8.33 1.90 -22.07
N THR A 33 9.11 1.12 -22.81
CA THR A 33 8.63 0.35 -23.97
C THR A 33 7.58 -0.68 -23.56
N ASP A 34 7.78 -1.37 -22.44
CA ASP A 34 6.85 -2.38 -21.94
C ASP A 34 5.54 -1.75 -21.50
N ILE A 35 5.62 -0.60 -20.82
CA ILE A 35 4.44 0.19 -20.40
C ILE A 35 3.65 0.63 -21.63
N LEU A 36 4.33 1.15 -22.67
CA LEU A 36 3.68 1.63 -23.89
C LEU A 36 3.05 0.48 -24.70
N ALA A 37 3.69 -0.67 -24.73
CA ALA A 37 3.16 -1.86 -25.42
C ALA A 37 1.80 -2.30 -24.82
N LEU A 38 1.61 -2.16 -23.52
CA LEU A 38 0.36 -2.50 -22.84
C LEU A 38 -0.79 -1.50 -23.12
N THR A 39 -0.46 -0.26 -23.46
CA THR A 39 -1.47 0.81 -23.62
C THR A 39 -1.79 1.14 -25.07
N GLY A 40 -0.90 0.79 -26.01
CA GLY A 40 -0.97 1.24 -27.38
C GLY A 40 -0.77 2.76 -27.56
N VAL A 41 -0.34 3.46 -26.49
CA VAL A 41 -0.07 4.90 -26.49
C VAL A 41 1.31 5.17 -27.11
N THR A 42 1.41 6.21 -27.93
CA THR A 42 2.70 6.61 -28.50
C THR A 42 3.64 7.20 -27.46
N LYS A 43 4.95 7.06 -27.69
CA LYS A 43 5.96 7.66 -26.82
C LYS A 43 5.80 9.18 -26.68
N GLY A 44 5.43 9.87 -27.75
CA GLY A 44 5.16 11.32 -27.72
C GLY A 44 3.96 11.67 -26.82
N ALA A 45 2.87 10.91 -26.90
CA ALA A 45 1.71 11.12 -26.06
C ALA A 45 2.03 10.86 -24.57
N MET A 46 2.85 9.85 -24.27
CA MET A 46 3.31 9.60 -22.90
C MET A 46 4.11 10.79 -22.35
N TYR A 47 5.09 11.31 -23.11
CA TYR A 47 5.91 12.43 -22.66
C TYR A 47 5.14 13.74 -22.53
N HIS A 48 3.99 13.87 -23.20
CA HIS A 48 3.06 14.98 -22.96
C HIS A 48 2.46 14.93 -21.53
N HIS A 49 2.19 13.74 -20.99
CA HIS A 49 1.64 13.57 -19.64
C HIS A 49 2.70 13.45 -18.56
N PHE A 50 3.81 12.77 -18.86
CA PHE A 50 4.89 12.50 -17.91
C PHE A 50 6.23 12.81 -18.60
N PRO A 51 6.91 13.92 -18.23
CA PRO A 51 8.08 14.41 -18.93
C PRO A 51 9.28 13.46 -18.89
N ASN A 52 9.30 12.53 -17.95
CA ASN A 52 10.32 11.49 -17.83
C ASN A 52 9.82 10.31 -16.99
N LYS A 53 10.63 9.23 -16.90
CA LYS A 53 10.32 8.03 -16.14
C LYS A 53 10.16 8.31 -14.65
N MET A 54 10.95 9.24 -14.09
CA MET A 54 10.86 9.62 -12.68
C MET A 54 9.51 10.27 -12.37
N ALA A 55 9.05 11.22 -13.20
CA ALA A 55 7.75 11.86 -13.05
C ALA A 55 6.60 10.85 -13.12
N LEU A 56 6.70 9.85 -14.02
CA LEU A 56 5.74 8.75 -14.09
C LEU A 56 5.79 7.91 -12.81
N GLY A 57 6.97 7.57 -12.30
CA GLY A 57 7.15 6.81 -11.06
C GLY A 57 6.58 7.53 -9.84
N TYR A 58 6.81 8.83 -9.73
CA TYR A 58 6.22 9.64 -8.65
C TYR A 58 4.70 9.65 -8.72
N ALA A 59 4.12 9.83 -9.92
CA ALA A 59 2.68 9.76 -10.09
C ALA A 59 2.10 8.38 -9.75
N VAL A 60 2.82 7.29 -10.02
CA VAL A 60 2.44 5.94 -9.57
C VAL A 60 2.34 5.88 -8.04
N VAL A 61 3.29 6.47 -7.31
CA VAL A 61 3.23 6.51 -5.83
C VAL A 61 2.09 7.41 -5.37
N ASP A 62 1.99 8.62 -5.92
CA ASP A 62 1.09 9.68 -5.45
C ASP A 62 -0.39 9.35 -5.73
N GLU A 63 -0.68 8.50 -6.72
CA GLU A 63 -2.04 8.18 -7.16
C GLU A 63 -2.33 6.68 -6.94
N MET A 64 -1.62 5.75 -7.61
CA MET A 64 -1.98 4.34 -7.60
C MET A 64 -1.65 3.63 -6.28
N VAL A 65 -0.44 3.86 -5.74
CA VAL A 65 -0.04 3.24 -4.46
C VAL A 65 -0.78 3.88 -3.29
N LYS A 66 -1.03 5.19 -3.36
CA LYS A 66 -1.84 5.91 -2.38
C LYS A 66 -3.28 5.41 -2.37
N ASP A 67 -3.93 5.28 -3.53
CA ASP A 67 -5.30 4.78 -3.63
C ASP A 67 -5.38 3.33 -3.13
N TYR A 68 -4.41 2.47 -3.50
CA TYR A 68 -4.30 1.12 -2.94
C TYR A 68 -4.22 1.15 -1.39
N LEU A 69 -3.38 2.02 -0.81
CA LEU A 69 -3.25 2.14 0.63
C LEU A 69 -4.56 2.65 1.27
N GLU A 70 -5.18 3.67 0.67
CA GLU A 70 -6.43 4.25 1.17
C GLU A 70 -7.55 3.22 1.17
N ASP A 71 -7.81 2.58 0.03
CA ASP A 71 -8.94 1.67 -0.14
C ASP A 71 -8.83 0.40 0.72
N TRP A 72 -7.61 -0.13 0.85
CA TRP A 72 -7.40 -1.45 1.47
C TRP A 72 -7.01 -1.37 2.95
N TRP A 73 -6.38 -0.28 3.38
CA TRP A 73 -5.78 -0.22 4.71
C TRP A 73 -6.25 0.95 5.56
N LEU A 74 -6.62 2.09 4.96
CA LEU A 74 -6.94 3.29 5.72
C LEU A 74 -8.45 3.50 5.88
N ALA A 75 -9.21 3.46 4.80
CA ALA A 75 -10.66 3.67 4.84
C ALA A 75 -11.38 2.69 5.78
N PRO A 76 -11.02 1.38 5.84
CA PRO A 76 -11.65 0.45 6.78
C PRO A 76 -11.42 0.78 8.26
N LEU A 77 -10.45 1.65 8.58
CA LEU A 77 -10.16 2.10 9.95
C LEU A 77 -10.88 3.39 10.33
N GLU A 78 -11.57 4.03 9.38
CA GLU A 78 -12.45 5.20 9.62
C GLU A 78 -13.82 4.75 10.10
N VAL A 79 -13.85 4.03 11.20
CA VAL A 79 -15.12 3.61 11.81
C VAL A 79 -15.61 4.73 12.71
N GLU A 80 -16.79 5.27 12.42
CA GLU A 80 -17.48 6.22 13.27
C GLU A 80 -18.34 5.48 14.32
N GLY A 81 -18.31 5.97 15.56
CA GLY A 81 -19.15 5.44 16.64
C GLY A 81 -18.43 4.56 17.65
N ASP A 82 -19.18 3.68 18.32
CA ASP A 82 -18.73 2.81 19.44
C ASP A 82 -18.06 1.50 18.94
N ASP A 83 -17.57 1.47 17.72
CA ASP A 83 -16.93 0.30 17.16
C ASP A 83 -15.55 0.02 17.78
N ASP A 84 -15.29 -1.26 17.99
CA ASP A 84 -14.04 -1.75 18.55
C ASP A 84 -12.88 -1.61 17.53
N PRO A 85 -11.91 -0.71 17.76
CA PRO A 85 -10.83 -0.47 16.82
C PRO A 85 -9.91 -1.68 16.63
N LEU A 86 -9.76 -2.52 17.66
CA LEU A 86 -8.97 -3.75 17.56
C LEU A 86 -9.66 -4.76 16.64
N ALA A 87 -10.98 -4.86 16.73
CA ALA A 87 -11.77 -5.68 15.83
C ALA A 87 -11.75 -5.12 14.39
N ALA A 88 -11.80 -3.79 14.22
CA ALA A 88 -11.68 -3.16 12.91
C ALA A 88 -10.33 -3.45 12.26
N ILE A 89 -9.22 -3.31 13.00
CA ILE A 89 -7.88 -3.65 12.52
C ILE A 89 -7.80 -5.13 12.14
N ALA A 90 -8.30 -6.03 12.99
CA ALA A 90 -8.29 -7.47 12.71
C ALA A 90 -9.10 -7.82 11.45
N ARG A 91 -10.28 -7.21 11.26
CA ARG A 91 -11.10 -7.38 10.04
C ARG A 91 -10.36 -6.88 8.80
N THR A 92 -9.77 -5.68 8.85
CA THR A 92 -8.98 -5.13 7.75
C THR A 92 -7.85 -6.08 7.33
N ILE A 93 -7.15 -6.65 8.30
CA ILE A 93 -6.12 -7.65 8.06
C ILE A 93 -6.73 -8.90 7.39
N GLN A 94 -7.83 -9.41 7.92
CA GLN A 94 -8.50 -10.61 7.41
C GLN A 94 -9.03 -10.40 5.98
N ASP A 95 -9.62 -9.25 5.70
CA ASP A 95 -10.13 -8.91 4.36
C ASP A 95 -9.00 -8.83 3.33
N ASN A 96 -7.82 -8.36 3.74
CA ASN A 96 -6.62 -8.34 2.90
C ASN A 96 -5.93 -9.72 2.77
N MET A 97 -6.31 -10.71 3.60
CA MET A 97 -5.89 -12.11 3.45
C MET A 97 -6.74 -12.89 2.44
N SER A 98 -7.94 -12.39 2.13
CA SER A 98 -8.78 -13.00 1.10
C SER A 98 -8.19 -12.74 -0.28
N ASP A 99 -8.51 -13.61 -1.27
CA ASP A 99 -8.00 -13.56 -2.66
C ASP A 99 -8.39 -12.30 -3.44
N ARG A 100 -8.69 -11.20 -2.75
CA ARG A 100 -9.11 -9.92 -3.34
C ARG A 100 -7.99 -9.18 -4.07
N VAL A 101 -6.73 -9.43 -3.69
CA VAL A 101 -5.57 -8.87 -4.39
C VAL A 101 -4.88 -9.99 -5.15
N PRO A 102 -5.14 -10.12 -6.46
CA PRO A 102 -4.49 -11.13 -7.29
C PRO A 102 -2.96 -11.04 -7.17
N ASP A 103 -2.31 -12.19 -7.07
CA ASP A 103 -0.85 -12.30 -7.07
C ASP A 103 -0.11 -11.58 -5.92
N ILE A 104 -0.80 -11.16 -4.85
CA ILE A 104 -0.14 -10.45 -3.73
C ILE A 104 0.97 -11.31 -3.09
N HIS A 105 0.77 -12.63 -3.04
CA HIS A 105 1.78 -13.58 -2.56
C HIS A 105 3.01 -13.67 -3.49
N LEU A 106 2.83 -13.39 -4.77
CA LEU A 106 3.92 -13.39 -5.75
C LEU A 106 4.65 -12.05 -5.78
N LEU A 107 3.90 -10.95 -5.72
CA LEU A 107 4.41 -9.61 -5.97
C LEU A 107 4.72 -8.83 -4.69
N GLY A 108 4.08 -9.16 -3.57
CA GLY A 108 4.20 -8.42 -2.31
C GLY A 108 3.49 -7.07 -2.34
N CYS A 109 3.65 -6.29 -1.26
CA CYS A 109 3.06 -4.97 -1.14
C CYS A 109 3.75 -3.95 -2.07
N PRO A 110 3.03 -3.23 -2.93
CA PRO A 110 3.63 -2.25 -3.85
C PRO A 110 4.34 -1.11 -3.11
N LEU A 111 3.82 -0.65 -1.97
CA LEU A 111 4.46 0.37 -1.14
C LEU A 111 5.79 -0.13 -0.59
N ASN A 112 5.82 -1.35 -0.03
CA ASN A 112 7.03 -1.93 0.54
C ASN A 112 8.09 -2.21 -0.53
N ASN A 113 7.69 -2.70 -1.70
CA ASN A 113 8.62 -2.93 -2.81
C ASN A 113 9.34 -1.63 -3.19
N LEU A 114 8.61 -0.53 -3.38
CA LEU A 114 9.20 0.78 -3.70
C LEU A 114 10.00 1.37 -2.54
N ALA A 115 9.59 1.11 -1.29
CA ALA A 115 10.36 1.53 -0.11
C ALA A 115 11.75 0.90 -0.12
N GLN A 116 11.84 -0.40 -0.34
CA GLN A 116 13.11 -1.12 -0.32
C GLN A 116 13.99 -0.79 -1.53
N GLU A 117 13.39 -0.63 -2.71
CA GLU A 117 14.12 -0.39 -3.94
C GLU A 117 14.56 1.08 -4.07
N MET A 118 13.65 2.01 -3.87
CA MET A 118 13.84 3.40 -4.30
C MET A 118 14.18 4.38 -3.19
N SER A 119 13.80 4.11 -1.93
CA SER A 119 14.07 5.05 -0.84
C SER A 119 15.57 5.26 -0.57
N PRO A 120 16.46 4.27 -0.72
CA PRO A 120 17.89 4.49 -0.52
C PRO A 120 18.55 5.34 -1.62
N ILE A 121 17.99 5.39 -2.83
CA ILE A 121 18.64 5.93 -4.02
C ILE A 121 18.00 7.22 -4.55
N ASP A 122 16.75 7.51 -4.21
CA ASP A 122 16.05 8.71 -4.69
C ASP A 122 15.27 9.41 -3.59
N GLY A 123 15.56 10.71 -3.40
CA GLY A 123 14.93 11.52 -2.35
C GLY A 123 13.45 11.78 -2.60
N GLY A 124 13.02 11.87 -3.85
CA GLY A 124 11.61 12.07 -4.21
C GLY A 124 10.75 10.85 -3.92
N PHE A 125 11.23 9.64 -4.22
CA PHE A 125 10.57 8.40 -3.82
C PHE A 125 10.56 8.25 -2.30
N ARG A 126 11.70 8.46 -1.63
CA ARG A 126 11.79 8.36 -0.16
C ARG A 126 10.77 9.22 0.54
N GLN A 127 10.64 10.49 0.14
CA GLN A 127 9.67 11.40 0.74
C GLN A 127 8.23 10.89 0.57
N ARG A 128 7.83 10.52 -0.64
CA ARG A 128 6.47 10.04 -0.96
C ARG A 128 6.12 8.76 -0.22
N VAL A 129 7.03 7.81 -0.23
CA VAL A 129 6.87 6.53 0.48
C VAL A 129 6.72 6.76 1.99
N GLU A 130 7.57 7.61 2.60
CA GLU A 130 7.48 7.94 4.02
C GLU A 130 6.19 8.68 4.37
N GLU A 131 5.68 9.56 3.48
CA GLU A 131 4.38 10.22 3.68
C GLU A 131 3.24 9.19 3.75
N LEU A 132 3.24 8.17 2.91
CA LEU A 132 2.25 7.09 2.93
C LEU A 132 2.38 6.23 4.20
N TYR A 133 3.59 5.82 4.59
CA TYR A 133 3.80 5.11 5.84
C TYR A 133 3.38 5.92 7.06
N ARG A 134 3.68 7.21 7.08
CA ARG A 134 3.27 8.13 8.15
C ARG A 134 1.75 8.27 8.20
N ALA A 135 1.07 8.33 7.06
CA ALA A 135 -0.39 8.36 6.99
C ALA A 135 -0.97 7.08 7.60
N TRP A 136 -0.41 5.93 7.27
CA TRP A 136 -0.86 4.64 7.80
C TRP A 136 -0.68 4.53 9.31
N ARG A 137 0.52 4.81 9.82
CA ARG A 137 0.78 4.82 11.27
C ARG A 137 -0.15 5.78 12.01
N ARG A 138 -0.32 7.00 11.51
CA ARG A 138 -1.25 7.98 12.13
C ARG A 138 -2.69 7.50 12.15
N ARG A 139 -3.18 6.83 11.11
CA ARG A 139 -4.54 6.32 11.07
C ARG A 139 -4.75 5.23 12.13
N LEU A 140 -3.82 4.30 12.25
CA LEU A 140 -3.84 3.25 13.27
C LEU A 140 -3.74 3.83 14.69
N SER A 141 -2.78 4.71 14.95
CA SER A 141 -2.62 5.36 16.26
C SER A 141 -3.90 6.09 16.68
N ARG A 142 -4.53 6.86 15.78
CA ARG A 142 -5.81 7.52 16.05
C ARG A 142 -6.93 6.54 16.38
N ALA A 143 -7.02 5.42 15.65
CA ALA A 143 -8.01 4.39 15.93
C ALA A 143 -7.79 3.78 17.33
N LEU A 144 -6.55 3.44 17.67
CA LEU A 144 -6.20 2.92 18.99
C LEU A 144 -6.48 3.94 20.12
N THR A 145 -6.15 5.23 19.90
CA THR A 145 -6.44 6.30 20.85
C THR A 145 -7.95 6.47 21.09
N ARG A 146 -8.77 6.39 20.04
CA ARG A 146 -10.25 6.34 20.21
C ARG A 146 -10.65 5.14 21.06
N GLY A 147 -10.03 3.99 20.85
CA GLY A 147 -10.25 2.79 21.65
C GLY A 147 -9.88 2.94 23.12
N GLN A 148 -8.82 3.71 23.43
CA GLN A 148 -8.48 4.06 24.83
C GLN A 148 -9.58 4.92 25.46
N HIS A 149 -10.06 5.94 24.76
CA HIS A 149 -11.14 6.79 25.26
C HIS A 149 -12.45 6.03 25.48
N SER A 150 -12.74 5.00 24.69
CA SER A 150 -13.92 4.15 24.85
C SER A 150 -13.71 2.94 25.79
N GLY A 151 -12.53 2.80 26.41
CA GLY A 151 -12.20 1.69 27.30
C GLY A 151 -12.04 0.34 26.62
N ARG A 152 -11.82 0.31 25.30
CA ARG A 152 -11.63 -0.93 24.52
C ARG A 152 -10.16 -1.28 24.30
N VAL A 153 -9.29 -0.31 24.48
CA VAL A 153 -7.83 -0.44 24.41
C VAL A 153 -7.24 -0.02 25.76
N ASN A 154 -6.24 -0.77 26.21
CA ASN A 154 -5.52 -0.48 27.45
C ASN A 154 -4.99 0.97 27.45
N ALA A 155 -5.37 1.73 28.46
CA ALA A 155 -5.03 3.14 28.61
C ALA A 155 -3.51 3.40 28.74
N THR A 156 -2.73 2.39 29.11
CA THR A 156 -1.25 2.49 29.25
C THR A 156 -0.50 2.09 27.99
N ALA A 157 -1.17 1.58 26.97
CA ALA A 157 -0.53 1.21 25.70
C ALA A 157 -0.07 2.48 24.95
N ASP A 158 1.16 2.48 24.47
CA ASP A 158 1.63 3.51 23.53
C ASP A 158 1.03 3.23 22.14
N THR A 159 0.13 4.10 21.70
CA THR A 159 -0.61 3.93 20.45
C THR A 159 0.26 4.15 19.21
N ASP A 160 1.33 4.95 19.29
CA ASP A 160 2.26 5.20 18.18
C ASP A 160 3.24 4.03 18.00
N GLU A 161 3.74 3.47 19.12
CA GLU A 161 4.55 2.24 19.09
C GLU A 161 3.73 1.07 18.56
N ALA A 162 2.50 0.89 19.02
CA ALA A 162 1.59 -0.15 18.56
C ALA A 162 1.30 -0.02 17.06
N ALA A 163 0.99 1.19 16.58
CA ALA A 163 0.76 1.46 15.17
C ALA A 163 2.00 1.14 14.31
N THR A 164 3.18 1.50 14.79
CA THR A 164 4.44 1.21 14.11
C THR A 164 4.69 -0.30 14.01
N LEU A 165 4.47 -1.04 15.11
CA LEU A 165 4.62 -2.49 15.14
C LEU A 165 3.62 -3.19 14.20
N ILE A 166 2.35 -2.75 14.19
CA ILE A 166 1.32 -3.29 13.30
C ILE A 166 1.75 -3.16 11.83
N VAL A 167 2.17 -1.95 11.41
CA VAL A 167 2.63 -1.70 10.04
C VAL A 167 3.86 -2.55 9.72
N ALA A 168 4.84 -2.62 10.62
CA ALA A 168 6.06 -3.41 10.43
C ALA A 168 5.75 -4.91 10.29
N ALA A 169 4.84 -5.45 11.10
CA ALA A 169 4.42 -6.85 11.02
C ALA A 169 3.75 -7.16 9.67
N ILE A 170 2.82 -6.31 9.22
CA ILE A 170 2.14 -6.46 7.92
C ILE A 170 3.15 -6.41 6.77
N GLN A 171 4.07 -5.45 6.77
CA GLN A 171 5.06 -5.31 5.71
C GLN A 171 6.08 -6.45 5.71
N GLY A 172 6.50 -6.90 6.89
CA GLY A 172 7.35 -8.08 7.05
C GLY A 172 6.66 -9.35 6.54
N ALA A 173 5.37 -9.51 6.82
CA ALA A 173 4.57 -10.62 6.31
C ALA A 173 4.55 -10.66 4.78
N PHE A 174 4.28 -9.52 4.12
CA PHE A 174 4.30 -9.42 2.65
C PHE A 174 5.68 -9.76 2.07
N SER A 175 6.76 -9.30 2.69
CA SER A 175 8.11 -9.61 2.23
C SER A 175 8.42 -11.11 2.31
N GLN A 176 8.06 -11.76 3.42
CA GLN A 176 8.26 -13.20 3.60
C GLN A 176 7.37 -14.03 2.65
N THR A 177 6.13 -13.61 2.47
CA THR A 177 5.17 -14.25 1.54
C THR A 177 5.71 -14.21 0.10
N LYS A 178 6.20 -13.05 -0.35
CA LYS A 178 6.83 -12.88 -1.65
C LYS A 178 8.07 -13.78 -1.80
N SER A 179 8.91 -13.87 -0.78
CA SER A 179 10.09 -14.73 -0.78
C SER A 179 9.74 -16.22 -0.81
N ALA A 180 8.72 -16.62 -0.04
CA ALA A 180 8.28 -18.01 0.04
C ALA A 180 7.41 -18.45 -1.15
N GLN A 181 6.89 -17.50 -1.94
CA GLN A 181 5.87 -17.72 -2.99
C GLN A 181 4.67 -18.50 -2.45
N SER A 182 4.26 -18.21 -1.21
CA SER A 182 3.23 -18.92 -0.44
C SER A 182 2.62 -17.97 0.59
N MET A 183 1.32 -18.10 0.84
CA MET A 183 0.60 -17.34 1.87
C MET A 183 0.90 -17.81 3.32
N ALA A 184 1.57 -18.94 3.52
CA ALA A 184 1.81 -19.47 4.86
C ALA A 184 2.51 -18.48 5.81
N PRO A 185 3.61 -17.78 5.45
CA PRO A 185 4.23 -16.78 6.32
C PRO A 185 3.30 -15.61 6.66
N PHE A 186 2.40 -15.23 5.73
CA PHE A 186 1.43 -14.18 6.00
C PHE A 186 0.44 -14.63 7.08
N HIS A 187 -0.14 -15.82 6.95
CA HIS A 187 -1.07 -16.38 7.92
C HIS A 187 -0.44 -16.49 9.31
N ASP A 188 0.78 -17.02 9.40
CA ASP A 188 1.50 -17.17 10.67
C ASP A 188 1.77 -15.81 11.34
N CYS A 189 2.23 -14.83 10.56
CA CYS A 189 2.48 -13.48 11.06
C CYS A 189 1.18 -12.79 11.52
N MET A 190 0.10 -12.90 10.75
CA MET A 190 -1.19 -12.31 11.13
C MET A 190 -1.81 -13.00 12.34
N ALA A 191 -1.62 -14.30 12.52
CA ALA A 191 -2.01 -15.00 13.75
C ALA A 191 -1.24 -14.45 14.96
N GLY A 192 0.06 -14.18 14.82
CA GLY A 192 0.89 -13.50 15.82
C GLY A 192 0.39 -12.09 16.13
N LEU A 193 0.15 -11.32 15.09
CA LEU A 193 -0.36 -9.94 15.20
C LEU A 193 -1.73 -9.89 15.88
N ASN A 194 -2.64 -10.83 15.58
CA ASN A 194 -3.92 -10.91 16.25
C ASN A 194 -3.77 -11.18 17.76
N ARG A 195 -2.84 -12.04 18.17
CA ARG A 195 -2.55 -12.24 19.61
C ARG A 195 -2.02 -10.96 20.26
N TYR A 196 -1.16 -10.23 19.57
CA TYR A 196 -0.71 -8.93 20.04
C TYR A 196 -1.87 -7.94 20.21
N LEU A 197 -2.75 -7.81 19.22
CA LEU A 197 -3.95 -6.96 19.30
C LEU A 197 -4.86 -7.36 20.49
N MET A 198 -5.04 -8.65 20.73
CA MET A 198 -5.80 -9.11 21.91
C MET A 198 -5.11 -8.69 23.22
N GLY A 199 -3.79 -8.65 23.28
CA GLY A 199 -3.02 -8.15 24.43
C GLY A 199 -3.12 -6.64 24.65
N LEU A 200 -3.62 -5.88 23.67
CA LEU A 200 -3.92 -4.44 23.85
C LEU A 200 -5.29 -4.18 24.50
N ARG A 201 -6.09 -5.21 24.78
CA ARG A 201 -7.34 -5.04 25.52
C ARG A 201 -7.05 -4.69 27.00
N PRO A 202 -8.01 -4.03 27.68
CA PRO A 202 -7.91 -3.72 29.12
C PRO A 202 -7.79 -4.98 29.98
#